data_56ef8dcc6c9d984270ea9ed3f5985e73
#
_entry.id   56ef8dcc6c9d984270ea9ed3f5985e73
#
_cell.length_a   1.000
_cell.length_b   1.000
_cell.length_c   1.000
_cell.angle_alpha   90.00
_cell.angle_beta   90.00
_cell.angle_gamma   90.00
#
_symmetry.space_group_name_H-M   'P 1'
#
loop_
_entity.id
_entity.type
_entity.pdbx_description
1 polymer ?
#
loop_
_entity_poly.entity_id
_entity_poly.type
_entity_poly.pdbx_seq_one_letter_code
_entity_poly.pdbx_strand_id
1 'polypeptide(L)'
;MGIAFQKTTLVLAFGLCASSALANTLNLCSEADLMVGTKVVGKARYAAQNCQASWQNQSIEMQFHYTEKIPGWAFKRAAHHFLSKNLKGDIGFFDPISNAYQSIQSGDRYALFYRHNSQTLSLSLNGQTLSRLQHPKAQQYFNIWLGEQPFSVKLKQQLLN
;
A
#
# COMPACT_ATOMS: atom_id res chain seq x y z
N MET A 1 -56.60 8.67 54.17
CA MET A 1 -55.73 7.60 53.68
C MET A 1 -55.30 7.94 52.26
N GLY A 2 -54.09 8.47 52.11
CA GLY A 2 -53.52 8.82 50.82
C GLY A 2 -52.27 8.01 50.62
N ILE A 3 -52.29 7.11 49.58
CA ILE A 3 -51.16 6.29 49.23
C ILE A 3 -50.33 7.05 48.22
N ALA A 4 -49.12 7.45 48.61
CA ALA A 4 -48.17 8.11 47.73
C ALA A 4 -47.45 7.06 46.87
N PHE A 5 -47.63 7.12 45.53
CA PHE A 5 -46.88 6.33 44.57
C PHE A 5 -45.54 7.00 44.29
N GLN A 6 -44.47 6.38 44.76
CA GLN A 6 -43.10 6.81 44.47
C GLN A 6 -42.66 6.27 43.08
N LYS A 7 -42.49 7.17 42.10
CA LYS A 7 -41.97 6.82 40.78
C LYS A 7 -40.45 6.67 40.86
N THR A 8 -39.97 5.43 40.79
CA THR A 8 -38.54 5.13 40.66
C THR A 8 -38.13 5.31 39.21
N THR A 9 -37.35 6.34 38.93
CA THR A 9 -36.77 6.56 37.59
C THR A 9 -35.49 5.74 37.47
N LEU A 10 -35.53 4.70 36.63
CA LEU A 10 -34.36 3.90 36.28
C LEU A 10 -33.55 4.64 35.22
N VAL A 11 -32.39 5.19 35.60
CA VAL A 11 -31.44 5.78 34.64
C VAL A 11 -30.56 4.67 34.08
N LEU A 12 -30.81 4.25 32.82
CA LEU A 12 -29.91 3.40 32.07
C LEU A 12 -28.74 4.26 31.60
N ALA A 13 -27.57 4.08 32.20
CA ALA A 13 -26.31 4.60 31.68
C ALA A 13 -25.83 3.74 30.53
N PHE A 14 -26.01 4.21 29.29
CA PHE A 14 -25.36 3.64 28.13
C PHE A 14 -23.88 4.02 28.15
N GLY A 15 -23.03 3.10 28.57
CA GLY A 15 -21.58 3.22 28.41
C GLY A 15 -21.21 3.14 26.93
N LEU A 16 -20.86 4.28 26.31
CA LEU A 16 -20.20 4.30 25.01
C LEU A 16 -18.77 3.75 25.19
N CYS A 17 -18.57 2.46 24.87
CA CYS A 17 -17.23 1.92 24.61
C CYS A 17 -16.75 2.54 23.31
N ALA A 18 -16.02 3.67 23.36
CA ALA A 18 -15.23 4.16 22.26
C ALA A 18 -14.09 3.19 22.00
N SER A 19 -14.29 2.24 21.08
CA SER A 19 -13.21 1.43 20.54
C SER A 19 -12.30 2.37 19.76
N SER A 20 -11.20 2.79 20.38
CA SER A 20 -10.11 3.47 19.70
C SER A 20 -9.49 2.49 18.72
N ALA A 21 -9.97 2.48 17.48
CA ALA A 21 -9.25 1.86 16.38
C ALA A 21 -7.93 2.64 16.28
N LEU A 22 -6.85 2.05 16.78
CA LEU A 22 -5.49 2.51 16.50
C LEU A 22 -5.31 2.40 14.98
N ALA A 23 -5.55 3.52 14.29
CA ALA A 23 -5.17 3.64 12.90
C ALA A 23 -3.65 3.42 12.88
N ASN A 24 -3.21 2.32 12.27
CA ASN A 24 -1.79 2.06 12.02
C ASN A 24 -1.31 3.15 11.05
N THR A 25 -0.90 4.27 11.61
CA THR A 25 -0.32 5.38 10.84
C THR A 25 1.05 4.94 10.34
N LEU A 26 1.24 4.99 9.03
CA LEU A 26 2.55 4.79 8.42
C LEU A 26 3.34 6.10 8.53
N ASN A 27 4.63 5.96 8.82
CA ASN A 27 5.59 7.06 8.80
C ASN A 27 6.21 7.15 7.40
N LEU A 28 6.31 8.35 6.83
CA LEU A 28 7.10 8.56 5.64
C LEU A 28 8.57 8.34 5.98
N CYS A 29 9.19 7.32 5.35
CA CYS A 29 10.56 6.93 5.62
C CYS A 29 11.54 7.59 4.63
N SER A 30 11.16 7.68 3.36
CA SER A 30 12.03 8.17 2.30
C SER A 30 11.27 8.63 1.07
N GLU A 31 11.94 9.45 0.27
CA GLU A 31 11.50 9.86 -1.07
C GLU A 31 12.69 9.85 -2.03
N ALA A 32 12.48 9.42 -3.26
CA ALA A 32 13.52 9.37 -4.28
C ALA A 32 12.96 9.66 -5.67
N ASP A 33 13.82 10.08 -6.60
CA ASP A 33 13.44 10.24 -8.00
C ASP A 33 13.19 8.88 -8.64
N LEU A 34 12.06 8.77 -9.32
CA LEU A 34 11.72 7.61 -10.13
C LEU A 34 12.27 7.82 -11.55
N MET A 35 13.19 6.96 -11.94
CA MET A 35 13.87 7.08 -13.23
C MET A 35 13.57 5.88 -14.13
N VAL A 36 13.42 6.14 -15.43
CA VAL A 36 13.42 5.13 -16.50
C VAL A 36 14.60 5.46 -17.43
N GLY A 37 15.61 4.60 -17.42
CA GLY A 37 16.89 4.91 -18.04
C GLY A 37 17.52 6.14 -17.36
N THR A 38 17.79 7.20 -18.12
CA THR A 38 18.34 8.46 -17.62
C THR A 38 17.27 9.52 -17.33
N LYS A 39 16.01 9.26 -17.66
CA LYS A 39 14.91 10.21 -17.53
C LYS A 39 14.21 10.08 -16.18
N VAL A 40 14.07 11.19 -15.47
CA VAL A 40 13.17 11.28 -14.30
C VAL A 40 11.73 11.30 -14.80
N VAL A 41 10.92 10.35 -14.37
CA VAL A 41 9.51 10.22 -14.74
C VAL A 41 8.56 10.49 -13.57
N GLY A 42 9.12 10.82 -12.41
CA GLY A 42 8.33 11.13 -11.21
C GLY A 42 9.13 10.97 -9.94
N LYS A 43 8.41 10.78 -8.83
CA LYS A 43 8.96 10.51 -7.51
C LYS A 43 8.33 9.27 -6.91
N ALA A 44 9.13 8.50 -6.17
CA ALA A 44 8.67 7.38 -5.35
C ALA A 44 8.81 7.74 -3.87
N ARG A 45 7.82 7.38 -3.06
CA ARG A 45 7.82 7.52 -1.60
C ARG A 45 7.65 6.15 -0.97
N TYR A 46 8.39 5.91 0.09
CA TYR A 46 8.25 4.73 0.92
C TYR A 46 7.81 5.12 2.32
N ALA A 47 6.74 4.50 2.81
CA ALA A 47 6.23 4.67 4.16
C ALA A 47 6.06 3.30 4.84
N ALA A 48 6.33 3.23 6.13
CA ALA A 48 6.26 2.02 6.93
C ALA A 48 5.80 2.30 8.36
N GLN A 49 5.36 1.28 9.10
CA GLN A 49 5.08 1.43 10.52
C GLN A 49 6.36 1.77 11.31
N ASN A 50 7.47 1.16 10.94
CA ASN A 50 8.80 1.44 11.49
C ASN A 50 9.83 1.47 10.36
N CYS A 51 10.40 2.64 10.10
CA CYS A 51 11.38 2.85 9.02
C CYS A 51 12.71 2.09 9.23
N GLN A 52 13.01 1.70 10.46
CA GLN A 52 14.24 0.95 10.80
C GLN A 52 14.04 -0.58 10.74
N ALA A 53 12.79 -1.04 10.64
CA ALA A 53 12.51 -2.45 10.57
C ALA A 53 12.44 -2.94 9.11
N SER A 54 12.63 -4.26 8.91
CA SER A 54 12.47 -4.87 7.59
C SER A 54 11.07 -4.60 7.03
N TRP A 55 11.02 -4.18 5.76
CA TRP A 55 9.76 -3.97 5.04
C TRP A 55 8.92 -5.25 4.93
N GLN A 56 9.53 -6.42 5.05
CA GLN A 56 8.88 -7.73 4.87
C GLN A 56 7.97 -8.13 6.04
N ASN A 57 8.09 -7.49 7.21
CA ASN A 57 7.41 -7.93 8.43
C ASN A 57 6.46 -6.87 9.01
N GLN A 58 5.98 -5.94 8.17
CA GLN A 58 5.15 -4.83 8.62
C GLN A 58 4.23 -4.32 7.52
N SER A 59 3.28 -3.46 7.88
CA SER A 59 2.50 -2.71 6.89
C SER A 59 3.36 -1.62 6.26
N ILE A 60 3.28 -1.52 4.94
CA ILE A 60 4.07 -0.57 4.15
C ILE A 60 3.22 0.03 3.02
N GLU A 61 3.63 1.20 2.55
CA GLU A 61 3.07 1.84 1.37
C GLU A 61 4.19 2.37 0.47
N MET A 62 4.03 2.16 -0.82
CA MET A 62 4.79 2.86 -1.84
C MET A 62 3.84 3.74 -2.66
N GLN A 63 4.20 5.01 -2.78
CA GLN A 63 3.50 5.97 -3.62
C GLN A 63 4.41 6.38 -4.78
N PHE A 64 3.82 6.50 -5.96
CA PHE A 64 4.51 6.93 -7.18
C PHE A 64 3.76 8.10 -7.78
N HIS A 65 4.37 9.27 -7.74
CA HIS A 65 3.84 10.48 -8.34
C HIS A 65 4.52 10.72 -9.69
N TYR A 66 3.76 10.67 -10.76
CA TYR A 66 4.30 10.71 -12.12
C TYR A 66 4.24 12.11 -12.72
N THR A 67 5.28 12.45 -13.47
CA THR A 67 5.38 13.70 -14.26
C THR A 67 5.23 13.43 -15.75
N GLU A 68 5.09 12.17 -16.13
CA GLU A 68 5.04 11.71 -17.51
C GLU A 68 3.77 10.87 -17.75
N LYS A 69 3.34 10.85 -19.02
CA LYS A 69 2.31 9.93 -19.49
C LYS A 69 2.90 8.53 -19.66
N ILE A 70 2.28 7.52 -19.03
CA ILE A 70 2.72 6.12 -19.13
C ILE A 70 1.50 5.24 -19.45
N PRO A 71 1.57 4.39 -20.48
CA PRO A 71 0.47 3.50 -20.83
C PRO A 71 0.35 2.36 -19.81
N GLY A 72 -0.88 1.93 -19.51
CA GLY A 72 -1.18 0.90 -18.51
C GLY A 72 -0.48 -0.44 -18.78
N TRP A 73 -0.33 -0.83 -20.05
CA TRP A 73 0.38 -2.06 -20.41
C TRP A 73 1.85 -2.07 -19.97
N ALA A 74 2.50 -0.90 -19.87
CA ALA A 74 3.90 -0.80 -19.45
C ALA A 74 4.05 -1.20 -17.98
N PHE A 75 3.13 -0.79 -17.10
CA PHE A 75 3.11 -1.20 -15.69
C PHE A 75 2.92 -2.71 -15.56
N LYS A 76 1.94 -3.28 -16.27
CA LYS A 76 1.67 -4.72 -16.26
C LYS A 76 2.90 -5.52 -16.70
N ARG A 77 3.54 -5.11 -17.81
CA ARG A 77 4.73 -5.76 -18.33
C ARG A 77 5.90 -5.67 -17.34
N ALA A 78 6.13 -4.51 -16.74
CA ALA A 78 7.17 -4.30 -15.74
C ALA A 78 6.91 -5.17 -14.48
N ALA A 79 5.68 -5.19 -13.97
CA ALA A 79 5.31 -6.01 -12.83
C ALA A 79 5.61 -7.48 -13.09
N HIS A 80 5.12 -8.05 -14.19
CA HIS A 80 5.37 -9.44 -14.56
C HIS A 80 6.87 -9.75 -14.67
N HIS A 81 7.64 -8.88 -15.35
CA HIS A 81 9.06 -9.06 -15.53
C HIS A 81 9.84 -9.10 -14.20
N PHE A 82 9.61 -8.14 -13.31
CA PHE A 82 10.36 -8.06 -12.06
C PHE A 82 9.87 -9.07 -11.01
N LEU A 83 8.59 -9.41 -10.99
CA LEU A 83 8.10 -10.50 -10.15
C LEU A 83 8.71 -11.83 -10.55
N SER A 84 8.75 -12.15 -11.85
CA SER A 84 9.36 -13.39 -12.37
C SER A 84 10.86 -13.49 -12.07
N LYS A 85 11.57 -12.36 -12.01
CA LYS A 85 12.99 -12.33 -11.64
C LYS A 85 13.23 -12.58 -10.14
N ASN A 86 12.34 -12.10 -9.29
CA ASN A 86 12.54 -12.16 -7.84
C ASN A 86 11.88 -13.38 -7.19
N LEU A 87 10.86 -13.96 -7.83
CA LEU A 87 10.05 -15.02 -7.24
C LEU A 87 10.16 -16.31 -8.07
N LYS A 88 10.26 -17.42 -7.37
CA LYS A 88 10.22 -18.76 -7.99
C LYS A 88 8.78 -19.30 -7.98
N GLY A 89 8.37 -19.93 -9.07
CA GLY A 89 7.07 -20.58 -9.20
C GLY A 89 5.99 -19.67 -9.79
N ASP A 90 4.73 -20.00 -9.50
CA ASP A 90 3.59 -19.28 -10.05
C ASP A 90 3.44 -17.88 -9.41
N ILE A 91 3.34 -16.88 -10.26
CA ILE A 91 3.09 -15.47 -9.88
C ILE A 91 1.70 -15.01 -10.32
N GLY A 92 0.89 -15.89 -10.92
CA GLY A 92 -0.44 -15.54 -11.45
C GLY A 92 -1.42 -15.04 -10.39
N PHE A 93 -1.21 -15.39 -9.11
CA PHE A 93 -2.03 -14.84 -8.04
C PHE A 93 -1.92 -13.31 -7.87
N PHE A 94 -0.90 -12.68 -8.47
CA PHE A 94 -0.77 -11.22 -8.52
C PHE A 94 -1.56 -10.56 -9.66
N ASP A 95 -2.13 -11.34 -10.58
CA ASP A 95 -2.88 -10.81 -11.73
C ASP A 95 -3.99 -9.82 -11.36
N PRO A 96 -4.74 -9.97 -10.26
CA PRO A 96 -5.74 -8.98 -9.87
C PRO A 96 -5.15 -7.58 -9.69
N ILE A 97 -3.91 -7.48 -9.18
CA ILE A 97 -3.22 -6.19 -9.03
C ILE A 97 -2.57 -5.75 -10.34
N SER A 98 -1.82 -6.66 -10.99
CA SER A 98 -1.05 -6.33 -12.19
C SER A 98 -1.94 -5.94 -13.37
N ASN A 99 -3.14 -6.54 -13.50
CA ASN A 99 -4.09 -6.23 -14.55
C ASN A 99 -4.92 -4.96 -14.28
N ALA A 100 -4.93 -4.45 -13.06
CA ALA A 100 -5.71 -3.26 -12.69
C ALA A 100 -5.02 -1.93 -13.05
N TYR A 101 -3.75 -1.96 -13.45
CA TYR A 101 -3.06 -0.75 -13.87
C TYR A 101 -3.71 -0.13 -15.11
N GLN A 102 -3.92 1.17 -15.05
CA GLN A 102 -4.46 2.01 -16.12
C GLN A 102 -3.36 2.91 -16.69
N SER A 103 -3.60 3.51 -17.86
CA SER A 103 -2.74 4.57 -18.37
C SER A 103 -2.85 5.81 -17.49
N ILE A 104 -1.73 6.47 -17.26
CA ILE A 104 -1.64 7.68 -16.43
C ILE A 104 -1.19 8.89 -17.24
N GLN A 105 -1.47 10.05 -16.68
CA GLN A 105 -1.03 11.36 -17.16
C GLN A 105 -0.05 11.98 -16.16
N SER A 106 0.59 13.08 -16.56
CA SER A 106 1.35 13.90 -15.62
C SER A 106 0.45 14.39 -14.47
N GLY A 107 0.94 14.27 -13.24
CA GLY A 107 0.20 14.61 -12.03
C GLY A 107 -0.51 13.43 -11.36
N ASP A 108 -0.67 12.30 -12.06
CA ASP A 108 -1.30 11.12 -11.49
C ASP A 108 -0.41 10.44 -10.44
N ARG A 109 -1.07 9.78 -9.48
CA ARG A 109 -0.40 9.12 -8.37
C ARG A 109 -0.96 7.71 -8.17
N TYR A 110 -0.11 6.70 -8.31
CA TYR A 110 -0.36 5.37 -7.81
C TYR A 110 0.07 5.24 -6.35
N ALA A 111 -0.70 4.47 -5.58
CA ALA A 111 -0.29 3.99 -4.27
C ALA A 111 -0.53 2.47 -4.17
N LEU A 112 0.46 1.77 -3.64
CA LEU A 112 0.42 0.38 -3.26
C LEU A 112 0.53 0.29 -1.75
N PHE A 113 -0.53 -0.15 -1.09
CA PHE A 113 -0.57 -0.29 0.36
C PHE A 113 -0.73 -1.76 0.74
N TYR A 114 0.20 -2.28 1.53
CA TYR A 114 0.11 -3.60 2.15
C TYR A 114 -0.22 -3.48 3.63
N ARG A 115 -1.31 -4.13 4.02
CA ARG A 115 -1.71 -4.28 5.42
C ARG A 115 -1.26 -5.63 5.94
N HIS A 116 -0.30 -5.63 6.86
CA HIS A 116 0.33 -6.86 7.36
C HIS A 116 -0.66 -7.78 8.07
N ASN A 117 -1.48 -7.25 8.98
CA ASN A 117 -2.39 -8.06 9.80
C ASN A 117 -3.44 -8.82 8.98
N SER A 118 -3.91 -8.26 7.86
CA SER A 118 -4.89 -8.89 6.97
C SER A 118 -4.27 -9.49 5.72
N GLN A 119 -2.95 -9.38 5.55
CA GLN A 119 -2.23 -9.83 4.35
C GLN A 119 -2.85 -9.30 3.05
N THR A 120 -3.31 -8.05 3.08
CA THR A 120 -4.04 -7.43 1.97
C THR A 120 -3.18 -6.37 1.30
N LEU A 121 -2.97 -6.51 0.00
CA LEU A 121 -2.38 -5.52 -0.89
C LEU A 121 -3.49 -4.77 -1.62
N SER A 122 -3.42 -3.44 -1.66
CA SER A 122 -4.34 -2.58 -2.41
C SER A 122 -3.55 -1.72 -3.40
N LEU A 123 -4.08 -1.61 -4.62
CA LEU A 123 -3.62 -0.64 -5.62
C LEU A 123 -4.66 0.46 -5.75
N SER A 124 -4.22 1.70 -5.69
CA SER A 124 -5.08 2.87 -5.93
C SER A 124 -4.44 3.85 -6.91
N LEU A 125 -5.30 4.57 -7.64
CA LEU A 125 -4.94 5.68 -8.53
C LEU A 125 -5.66 6.92 -8.04
N ASN A 126 -4.92 7.99 -7.74
CA ASN A 126 -5.46 9.27 -7.25
C ASN A 126 -6.40 9.11 -6.03
N GLY A 127 -6.08 8.16 -5.14
CA GLY A 127 -6.89 7.85 -3.96
C GLY A 127 -8.06 6.90 -4.19
N GLN A 128 -8.39 6.56 -5.43
CA GLN A 128 -9.42 5.58 -5.76
C GLN A 128 -8.83 4.17 -5.81
N THR A 129 -9.35 3.24 -5.01
CA THR A 129 -8.92 1.84 -5.05
C THR A 129 -9.34 1.19 -6.36
N LEU A 130 -8.37 0.65 -7.10
CA LEU A 130 -8.58 -0.08 -8.34
C LEU A 130 -8.70 -1.58 -8.11
N SER A 131 -7.91 -2.12 -7.17
CA SER A 131 -7.88 -3.55 -6.88
C SER A 131 -7.39 -3.85 -5.48
N ARG A 132 -7.76 -5.03 -4.97
CA ARG A 132 -7.27 -5.59 -3.71
C ARG A 132 -6.97 -7.08 -3.89
N LEU A 133 -5.90 -7.52 -3.25
CA LEU A 133 -5.48 -8.91 -3.20
C LEU A 133 -5.24 -9.30 -1.73
N GLN A 134 -6.01 -10.24 -1.22
CA GLN A 134 -5.75 -10.87 0.08
C GLN A 134 -5.08 -12.21 -0.17
N HIS A 135 -3.81 -12.33 0.20
CA HIS A 135 -3.02 -13.54 -0.01
C HIS A 135 -1.81 -13.56 0.94
N PRO A 136 -1.40 -14.72 1.49
CA PRO A 136 -0.23 -14.81 2.37
C PRO A 136 1.07 -14.27 1.79
N LYS A 137 1.20 -14.29 0.46
CA LYS A 137 2.36 -13.78 -0.28
C LYS A 137 2.14 -12.39 -0.90
N ALA A 138 1.03 -11.69 -0.58
CA ALA A 138 0.70 -10.41 -1.22
C ALA A 138 1.80 -9.35 -1.07
N GLN A 139 2.51 -9.34 0.04
CA GLN A 139 3.63 -8.43 0.28
C GLN A 139 4.79 -8.63 -0.71
N GLN A 140 4.97 -9.83 -1.25
CA GLN A 140 6.04 -10.12 -2.20
C GLN A 140 5.93 -9.30 -3.50
N TYR A 141 4.79 -8.64 -3.75
CA TYR A 141 4.64 -7.70 -4.86
C TYR A 141 5.66 -6.55 -4.81
N PHE A 142 6.06 -6.12 -3.62
CA PHE A 142 7.07 -5.07 -3.43
C PHE A 142 8.48 -5.48 -3.84
N ASN A 143 8.72 -6.77 -4.13
CA ASN A 143 10.00 -7.21 -4.72
C ASN A 143 10.29 -6.53 -6.07
N ILE A 144 9.29 -5.99 -6.76
CA ILE A 144 9.47 -5.19 -7.97
C ILE A 144 10.46 -4.04 -7.71
N TRP A 145 10.39 -3.40 -6.54
CA TRP A 145 11.23 -2.24 -6.18
C TRP A 145 12.22 -2.53 -5.06
N LEU A 146 11.89 -3.43 -4.12
CA LEU A 146 12.63 -3.64 -2.88
C LEU A 146 13.31 -5.02 -2.83
N GLY A 147 13.09 -5.87 -3.82
CA GLY A 147 13.62 -7.24 -3.91
C GLY A 147 15.12 -7.29 -4.24
N GLU A 148 15.63 -8.50 -4.46
CA GLU A 148 17.03 -8.73 -4.81
C GLU A 148 17.36 -8.23 -6.22
N GLN A 149 16.43 -8.37 -7.17
CA GLN A 149 16.56 -7.91 -8.55
C GLN A 149 15.50 -6.83 -8.85
N PRO A 150 15.65 -5.62 -8.25
CA PRO A 150 14.62 -4.60 -8.30
C PRO A 150 14.58 -3.89 -9.66
N PHE A 151 13.51 -3.14 -9.90
CA PHE A 151 13.36 -2.23 -11.02
C PHE A 151 14.56 -1.29 -11.17
N SER A 152 15.07 -0.77 -10.05
CA SER A 152 16.25 0.07 -9.98
C SER A 152 16.99 -0.15 -8.67
N VAL A 153 18.25 -0.57 -8.75
CA VAL A 153 19.12 -0.74 -7.57
C VAL A 153 19.31 0.60 -6.85
N LYS A 154 19.52 1.69 -7.59
CA LYS A 154 19.66 3.04 -7.03
C LYS A 154 18.41 3.48 -6.29
N LEU A 155 17.23 3.28 -6.89
CA LEU A 155 15.96 3.60 -6.24
C LEU A 155 15.78 2.81 -4.94
N LYS A 156 16.00 1.50 -4.97
CA LYS A 156 15.96 0.66 -3.76
C LYS A 156 16.85 1.19 -2.65
N GLN A 157 18.10 1.52 -2.96
CA GLN A 157 19.05 2.06 -1.99
C GLN A 157 18.54 3.38 -1.39
N GLN A 158 18.00 4.27 -2.21
CA GLN A 158 17.46 5.55 -1.74
C GLN A 158 16.19 5.43 -0.90
N LEU A 159 15.40 4.37 -1.11
CA LEU A 159 14.17 4.15 -0.36
C LEU A 159 14.38 3.42 0.97
N LEU A 160 15.42 2.59 1.08
CA LEU A 160 15.67 1.73 2.26
C LEU A 160 16.85 2.17 3.14
N ASN A 161 17.57 3.26 2.79
CA ASN A 161 18.72 3.78 3.57
C ASN A 161 18.38 5.04 4.34
#